data_70c5fdff478eee8f97f7bec686382f0a
#
_entry.id   70c5fdff478eee8f97f7bec686382f0a
#
_cell.length_a   1.000
_cell.length_b   1.000
_cell.length_c   1.000
_cell.angle_alpha   90.00
_cell.angle_beta   90.00
_cell.angle_gamma   90.00
#
_symmetry.space_group_name_H-M   'P 1'
#
loop_
_entity.id
_entity.type
_entity.pdbx_description
1 polymer ?
#
loop_
_entity_poly.entity_id
_entity_poly.type
_entity_poly.pdbx_seq_one_letter_code
_entity_poly.pdbx_strand_id
1 'polypeptide(L)'
;TKTTYALLFGVVFSLFAWQFPLLPRQASTVDFIMIGAPTFFLALLPNPRRYVPGFLGRALRFAIPSGAVILLSMVTLQTYVRLTAGDVDLARQQAAFMITLTLLGLWVLSVMSRPLSARVVVLILAMYAVLAAVVLVPASRWYHRMEVPPTDVLVAALVIAAVGCGLIELIHQVHRRHVARMLAAAGA
;
A
#
# COMPACT_ATOMS: atom_id res chain seq x y z
N THR A 1 8.95 4.34 -0.45
CA THR A 1 7.51 4.41 -0.76
C THR A 1 6.70 4.93 0.41
N LYS A 2 6.84 4.33 1.66
CA LYS A 2 6.07 4.79 2.83
C LYS A 2 6.29 6.27 3.13
N THR A 3 7.51 6.71 3.28
CA THR A 3 7.86 8.11 3.56
C THR A 3 7.29 9.05 2.48
N THR A 4 7.32 8.62 1.22
CA THR A 4 6.82 9.42 0.09
C THR A 4 5.33 9.65 0.21
N TYR A 5 4.52 8.59 0.32
CA TYR A 5 3.07 8.79 0.41
C TYR A 5 2.66 9.43 1.74
N ALA A 6 3.35 9.15 2.86
CA ALA A 6 3.02 9.73 4.15
C ALA A 6 3.25 11.25 4.18
N LEU A 7 4.37 11.73 3.61
CA LEU A 7 4.63 13.16 3.47
C LEU A 7 3.60 13.82 2.54
N LEU A 8 3.37 13.26 1.37
CA LEU A 8 2.39 13.78 0.42
C LEU A 8 0.98 13.77 1.01
N PHE A 9 0.63 12.74 1.76
CA PHE A 9 -0.63 12.63 2.48
C PHE A 9 -0.80 13.77 3.49
N GLY A 10 0.20 13.98 4.35
CA GLY A 10 0.20 15.06 5.32
C GLY A 10 0.01 16.42 4.66
N VAL A 11 0.73 16.70 3.57
CA VAL A 11 0.62 17.96 2.82
C VAL A 11 -0.77 18.13 2.21
N VAL A 12 -1.25 17.14 1.45
CA VAL A 12 -2.54 17.23 0.74
C VAL A 12 -3.71 17.35 1.72
N PHE A 13 -3.75 16.52 2.75
CA PHE A 13 -4.85 16.54 3.72
C PHE A 13 -4.84 17.82 4.56
N SER A 14 -3.66 18.39 4.85
CA SER A 14 -3.55 19.69 5.53
C SER A 14 -3.99 20.85 4.64
N LEU A 15 -3.61 20.85 3.36
CA LEU A 15 -4.00 21.90 2.41
C LEU A 15 -5.51 21.98 2.19
N PHE A 16 -6.18 20.83 2.16
CA PHE A 16 -7.64 20.76 2.00
C PHE A 16 -8.40 20.78 3.32
N ALA A 17 -7.71 20.93 4.46
CA ALA A 17 -8.29 20.85 5.81
C ALA A 17 -9.15 19.57 5.99
N TRP A 18 -8.74 18.47 5.38
CA TRP A 18 -9.44 17.19 5.50
C TRP A 18 -9.03 16.50 6.80
N GLN A 19 -10.00 15.85 7.45
CA GLN A 19 -9.68 15.00 8.59
C GLN A 19 -8.76 13.86 8.16
N PHE A 20 -7.77 13.56 9.02
CA PHE A 20 -6.85 12.46 8.73
C PHE A 20 -7.62 11.13 8.66
N PRO A 21 -7.48 10.38 7.57
CA PRO A 21 -8.38 9.26 7.25
C PRO A 21 -8.13 8.00 8.08
N LEU A 22 -7.19 8.01 9.00
CA LEU A 22 -6.83 6.87 9.84
C LEU A 22 -6.59 7.31 11.29
N LEU A 23 -7.10 6.53 12.23
CA LEU A 23 -6.71 6.65 13.63
C LEU A 23 -5.26 6.15 13.84
N PRO A 24 -4.53 6.66 14.85
CA PRO A 24 -3.15 6.21 15.11
C PRO A 24 -3.01 4.69 15.26
N ARG A 25 -3.98 4.02 15.93
CA ARG A 25 -3.99 2.55 16.07
C ARG A 25 -4.20 1.83 14.75
N GLN A 26 -5.02 2.38 13.85
CA GLN A 26 -5.23 1.83 12.50
C GLN A 26 -3.96 1.99 11.67
N ALA A 27 -3.33 3.17 11.73
CA ALA A 27 -2.06 3.43 11.05
C ALA A 27 -0.95 2.48 11.53
N SER A 28 -0.85 2.24 12.85
CA SER A 28 0.11 1.28 13.41
C SER A 28 -0.13 -0.15 12.92
N THR A 29 -1.39 -0.56 12.80
CA THR A 29 -1.74 -1.89 12.29
C THR A 29 -1.42 -2.00 10.79
N VAL A 30 -1.74 -0.98 9.99
CA VAL A 30 -1.34 -0.90 8.59
C VAL A 30 0.18 -1.02 8.44
N ASP A 31 0.93 -0.26 9.23
CA ASP A 31 2.39 -0.31 9.23
C ASP A 31 2.93 -1.69 9.62
N PHE A 32 2.34 -2.32 10.62
CA PHE A 32 2.72 -3.67 11.02
C PHE A 32 2.50 -4.69 9.90
N ILE A 33 1.35 -4.66 9.23
CA ILE A 33 1.01 -5.57 8.13
C ILE A 33 1.88 -5.32 6.89
N MET A 34 2.12 -4.04 6.53
CA MET A 34 2.82 -3.69 5.30
C MET A 34 4.35 -3.75 5.44
N ILE A 35 4.88 -3.47 6.61
CA ILE A 35 6.32 -3.26 6.82
C ILE A 35 6.85 -4.10 7.97
N GLY A 36 6.27 -3.97 9.17
CA GLY A 36 6.81 -4.54 10.40
C GLY A 36 7.00 -6.06 10.30
N ALA A 37 5.91 -6.80 10.19
CA ALA A 37 5.96 -8.25 10.08
C ALA A 37 6.70 -8.72 8.81
N PRO A 38 6.41 -8.20 7.61
CA PRO A 38 7.14 -8.63 6.41
C PRO A 38 8.64 -8.41 6.51
N THR A 39 9.08 -7.24 6.99
CA THR A 39 10.52 -6.94 7.10
C THR A 39 11.21 -7.88 8.09
N PHE A 40 10.58 -8.15 9.23
CA PHE A 40 11.09 -9.09 10.21
C PHE A 40 11.27 -10.48 9.61
N PHE A 41 10.24 -11.04 8.99
CA PHE A 41 10.32 -12.39 8.41
C PHE A 41 11.26 -12.45 7.20
N LEU A 42 11.30 -11.41 6.36
CA LEU A 42 12.23 -11.35 5.23
C LEU A 42 13.70 -11.27 5.68
N ALA A 43 13.95 -10.60 6.81
CA ALA A 43 15.32 -10.53 7.38
C ALA A 43 15.83 -11.90 7.90
N LEU A 44 14.91 -12.81 8.28
CA LEU A 44 15.25 -14.18 8.68
C LEU A 44 15.56 -15.11 7.49
N LEU A 45 15.22 -14.69 6.26
CA LEU A 45 15.49 -15.50 5.08
C LEU A 45 16.91 -15.26 4.57
N PRO A 46 17.66 -16.32 4.20
CA PRO A 46 18.98 -16.16 3.62
C PRO A 46 18.92 -15.37 2.33
N ASN A 47 19.70 -14.30 2.25
CA ASN A 47 19.76 -13.43 1.08
C ASN A 47 21.15 -13.50 0.44
N PRO A 48 21.38 -14.34 -0.57
CA PRO A 48 22.67 -14.48 -1.24
C PRO A 48 22.99 -13.36 -2.24
N ARG A 49 22.15 -12.33 -2.32
CA ARG A 49 22.31 -11.24 -3.32
C ARG A 49 23.50 -10.36 -2.97
N ARG A 50 24.40 -10.16 -3.94
CA ARG A 50 25.53 -9.24 -3.82
C ARG A 50 25.04 -7.79 -3.83
N TYR A 51 25.76 -6.93 -3.09
CA TYR A 51 25.56 -5.50 -3.14
C TYR A 51 25.82 -4.97 -4.56
N VAL A 52 24.87 -4.19 -5.07
CA VAL A 52 25.00 -3.49 -6.36
C VAL A 52 24.98 -1.99 -6.10
N PRO A 53 26.03 -1.22 -6.52
CA PRO A 53 26.10 0.22 -6.33
C PRO A 53 24.89 0.96 -6.92
N GLY A 54 24.55 2.14 -6.38
CA GLY A 54 23.42 2.95 -6.86
C GLY A 54 22.03 2.45 -6.37
N PHE A 55 21.98 1.70 -5.28
CA PHE A 55 20.73 1.19 -4.70
C PHE A 55 19.72 2.30 -4.42
N LEU A 56 20.15 3.43 -3.84
CA LEU A 56 19.26 4.54 -3.47
C LEU A 56 18.53 5.11 -4.69
N GLY A 57 19.23 5.39 -5.78
CA GLY A 57 18.63 5.92 -7.00
C GLY A 57 17.61 4.97 -7.63
N ARG A 58 17.91 3.66 -7.63
CA ARG A 58 16.98 2.64 -8.11
C ARG A 58 15.73 2.51 -7.21
N ALA A 59 15.94 2.56 -5.90
CA ALA A 59 14.85 2.49 -4.94
C ALA A 59 13.92 3.72 -5.06
N LEU A 60 14.46 4.92 -5.18
CA LEU A 60 13.68 6.15 -5.31
C LEU A 60 12.89 6.21 -6.63
N ARG A 61 13.46 5.76 -7.74
CA ARG A 61 12.77 5.69 -9.05
C ARG A 61 11.51 4.82 -9.04
N PHE A 62 11.44 3.85 -8.15
CA PHE A 62 10.23 3.05 -7.94
C PHE A 62 9.36 3.62 -6.81
N ALA A 63 9.98 4.04 -5.70
CA ALA A 63 9.28 4.47 -4.50
C ALA A 63 8.47 5.75 -4.69
N ILE A 64 9.00 6.73 -5.43
CA ILE A 64 8.32 8.02 -5.66
C ILE A 64 7.04 7.84 -6.48
N PRO A 65 7.07 7.25 -7.70
CA PRO A 65 5.85 7.08 -8.48
C PRO A 65 4.85 6.13 -7.82
N SER A 66 5.30 5.07 -7.14
CA SER A 66 4.40 4.19 -6.40
C SER A 66 3.74 4.92 -5.21
N GLY A 67 4.48 5.77 -4.52
CA GLY A 67 3.93 6.62 -3.46
C GLY A 67 2.90 7.64 -3.99
N ALA A 68 3.13 8.19 -5.17
CA ALA A 68 2.17 9.08 -5.84
C ALA A 68 0.88 8.34 -6.23
N VAL A 69 0.97 7.11 -6.74
CA VAL A 69 -0.22 6.27 -7.02
C VAL A 69 -1.01 6.00 -5.76
N ILE A 70 -0.36 5.66 -4.65
CA ILE A 70 -1.03 5.45 -3.35
C ILE A 70 -1.76 6.73 -2.93
N LEU A 71 -1.09 7.89 -2.99
CA LEU A 71 -1.73 9.17 -2.66
C LEU A 71 -2.95 9.44 -3.55
N LEU A 72 -2.80 9.32 -4.87
CA LEU A 72 -3.90 9.54 -5.82
C LEU A 72 -5.09 8.61 -5.54
N SER A 73 -4.83 7.34 -5.25
CA SER A 73 -5.87 6.38 -4.87
C SER A 73 -6.62 6.82 -3.61
N MET A 74 -5.89 7.33 -2.61
CA MET A 74 -6.49 7.83 -1.37
C MET A 74 -7.30 9.11 -1.60
N VAL A 75 -6.78 10.06 -2.38
CA VAL A 75 -7.49 11.29 -2.75
C VAL A 75 -8.76 10.97 -3.55
N THR A 76 -8.67 10.03 -4.49
CA THR A 76 -9.83 9.56 -5.27
C THR A 76 -10.90 8.96 -4.37
N LEU A 77 -10.52 8.10 -3.42
CA LEU A 77 -11.46 7.52 -2.46
C LEU A 77 -12.10 8.60 -1.58
N GLN A 78 -11.32 9.57 -1.09
CA GLN A 78 -11.83 10.68 -0.30
C GLN A 78 -12.83 11.52 -1.09
N THR A 79 -12.51 11.84 -2.33
CA THR A 79 -13.39 12.60 -3.21
C THR A 79 -14.67 11.84 -3.51
N TYR A 80 -14.58 10.53 -3.80
CA TYR A 80 -15.74 9.68 -4.03
C TYR A 80 -16.67 9.67 -2.81
N VAL A 81 -16.14 9.43 -1.61
CA VAL A 81 -16.95 9.40 -0.38
C VAL A 81 -17.64 10.75 -0.14
N ARG A 82 -16.94 11.86 -0.36
CA ARG A 82 -17.52 13.21 -0.19
C ARG A 82 -18.62 13.55 -1.20
N LEU A 83 -18.48 13.12 -2.44
CA LEU A 83 -19.41 13.47 -3.52
C LEU A 83 -20.63 12.54 -3.59
N THR A 84 -20.44 11.26 -3.24
CA THR A 84 -21.46 10.23 -3.51
C THR A 84 -22.12 9.72 -2.23
N ALA A 85 -21.38 9.70 -1.13
CA ALA A 85 -21.78 9.04 0.11
C ALA A 85 -21.97 10.02 1.28
N GLY A 86 -22.41 11.24 1.01
CA GLY A 86 -22.53 12.45 1.84
C GLY A 86 -22.61 12.34 3.37
N ASP A 87 -23.14 11.24 3.93
CA ASP A 87 -23.31 10.99 5.38
C ASP A 87 -22.66 9.66 5.83
N VAL A 88 -21.60 9.21 5.16
CA VAL A 88 -20.86 8.03 5.65
C VAL A 88 -20.14 8.38 6.94
N ASP A 89 -20.50 7.68 8.01
CA ASP A 89 -19.86 7.81 9.31
C ASP A 89 -18.33 7.63 9.20
N LEU A 90 -17.60 8.44 9.98
CA LEU A 90 -16.13 8.49 9.97
C LEU A 90 -15.51 7.09 10.19
N ALA A 91 -16.10 6.25 11.05
CA ALA A 91 -15.59 4.91 11.33
C ALA A 91 -15.65 3.99 10.07
N ARG A 92 -16.69 4.13 9.25
CA ARG A 92 -16.86 3.40 7.98
C ARG A 92 -15.90 3.91 6.92
N GLN A 93 -15.74 5.22 6.84
CA GLN A 93 -14.78 5.84 5.93
C GLN A 93 -13.35 5.39 6.26
N GLN A 94 -12.95 5.42 7.54
CA GLN A 94 -11.64 4.99 7.98
C GLN A 94 -11.37 3.51 7.68
N ALA A 95 -12.38 2.65 7.79
CA ALA A 95 -12.26 1.25 7.40
C ALA A 95 -11.97 1.10 5.90
N ALA A 96 -12.67 1.83 5.02
CA ALA A 96 -12.42 1.81 3.58
C ALA A 96 -10.99 2.28 3.25
N PHE A 97 -10.52 3.35 3.90
CA PHE A 97 -9.15 3.86 3.75
C PHE A 97 -8.10 2.84 4.19
N MET A 98 -8.30 2.21 5.35
CA MET A 98 -7.40 1.19 5.86
C MET A 98 -7.28 0.01 4.89
N ILE A 99 -8.41 -0.48 4.38
CA ILE A 99 -8.45 -1.57 3.39
C ILE A 99 -7.66 -1.18 2.14
N THR A 100 -7.99 -0.04 1.53
CA THR A 100 -7.37 0.42 0.29
C THR A 100 -5.86 0.61 0.45
N LEU A 101 -5.44 1.31 1.51
CA LEU A 101 -4.02 1.57 1.77
C LEU A 101 -3.24 0.28 2.00
N THR A 102 -3.81 -0.65 2.77
CA THR A 102 -3.14 -1.92 3.06
C THR A 102 -3.03 -2.79 1.81
N LEU A 103 -4.06 -2.86 0.97
CA LEU A 103 -4.02 -3.60 -0.30
C LEU A 103 -2.94 -3.05 -1.23
N LEU A 104 -2.87 -1.73 -1.41
CA LEU A 104 -1.83 -1.08 -2.22
C LEU A 104 -0.43 -1.34 -1.68
N GLY A 105 -0.25 -1.25 -0.35
CA GLY A 105 1.02 -1.49 0.29
C GLY A 105 1.49 -2.94 0.21
N LEU A 106 0.58 -3.90 0.39
CA LEU A 106 0.89 -5.33 0.20
C LEU A 106 1.22 -5.64 -1.27
N TRP A 107 0.59 -4.95 -2.22
CA TRP A 107 0.97 -5.08 -3.63
C TRP A 107 2.37 -4.54 -3.89
N VAL A 108 2.73 -3.39 -3.37
CA VAL A 108 4.11 -2.86 -3.41
C VAL A 108 5.09 -3.86 -2.82
N LEU A 109 4.78 -4.46 -1.67
CA LEU A 109 5.60 -5.50 -1.06
C LEU A 109 5.76 -6.69 -2.00
N SER A 110 4.69 -7.17 -2.61
CA SER A 110 4.67 -8.30 -3.54
C SER A 110 5.58 -8.03 -4.76
N VAL A 111 5.49 -6.83 -5.31
CA VAL A 111 6.31 -6.41 -6.46
C VAL A 111 7.79 -6.31 -6.10
N MET A 112 8.11 -5.71 -4.95
CA MET A 112 9.50 -5.53 -4.49
C MET A 112 10.16 -6.85 -4.06
N SER A 113 9.38 -7.84 -3.66
CA SER A 113 9.88 -9.14 -3.19
C SER A 113 10.19 -10.11 -4.34
N ARG A 114 9.97 -9.73 -5.58
CA ARG A 114 10.26 -10.57 -6.76
C ARG A 114 11.77 -10.80 -6.97
N PRO A 115 12.22 -12.01 -7.40
CA PRO A 115 11.43 -13.22 -7.68
C PRO A 115 10.88 -13.86 -6.40
N LEU A 116 9.60 -14.26 -6.44
CA LEU A 116 8.88 -14.80 -5.31
C LEU A 116 9.32 -16.24 -5.03
N SER A 117 9.91 -16.51 -3.86
CA SER A 117 10.06 -17.87 -3.35
C SER A 117 8.75 -18.33 -2.67
N ALA A 118 8.56 -19.63 -2.52
CA ALA A 118 7.37 -20.18 -1.84
C ALA A 118 7.19 -19.58 -0.44
N ARG A 119 8.27 -19.36 0.32
CA ARG A 119 8.24 -18.76 1.66
C ARG A 119 7.74 -17.31 1.62
N VAL A 120 8.18 -16.54 0.62
CA VAL A 120 7.74 -15.15 0.44
C VAL A 120 6.26 -15.10 0.02
N VAL A 121 5.81 -16.01 -0.83
CA VAL A 121 4.38 -16.12 -1.20
C VAL A 121 3.52 -16.43 0.03
N VAL A 122 3.91 -17.40 0.84
CA VAL A 122 3.21 -17.73 2.10
C VAL A 122 3.15 -16.53 3.03
N LEU A 123 4.25 -15.79 3.18
CA LEU A 123 4.28 -14.58 3.99
C LEU A 123 3.29 -13.52 3.48
N ILE A 124 3.29 -13.25 2.18
CA ILE A 124 2.37 -12.27 1.57
C ILE A 124 0.91 -12.70 1.77
N LEU A 125 0.61 -13.97 1.52
CA LEU A 125 -0.75 -14.50 1.75
C LEU A 125 -1.16 -14.43 3.22
N ALA A 126 -0.24 -14.68 4.15
CA ALA A 126 -0.48 -14.50 5.58
C ALA A 126 -0.81 -13.04 5.92
N MET A 127 -0.13 -12.06 5.31
CA MET A 127 -0.44 -10.64 5.53
C MET A 127 -1.82 -10.24 4.97
N TYR A 128 -2.22 -10.79 3.80
CA TYR A 128 -3.59 -10.62 3.31
C TYR A 128 -4.63 -11.27 4.24
N ALA A 129 -4.32 -12.45 4.80
CA ALA A 129 -5.18 -13.11 5.78
C ALA A 129 -5.31 -12.29 7.07
N VAL A 130 -4.22 -11.67 7.54
CA VAL A 130 -4.24 -10.76 8.70
C VAL A 130 -5.11 -9.54 8.40
N LEU A 131 -4.99 -8.92 7.22
CA LEU A 131 -5.88 -7.82 6.82
C LEU A 131 -7.35 -8.28 6.84
N ALA A 132 -7.65 -9.44 6.25
CA ALA A 132 -9.01 -9.98 6.26
C ALA A 132 -9.51 -10.22 7.71
N ALA A 133 -8.66 -10.75 8.59
CA ALA A 133 -8.99 -10.95 9.99
C ALA A 133 -9.27 -9.63 10.71
N VAL A 134 -8.48 -8.58 10.45
CA VAL A 134 -8.69 -7.25 11.04
C VAL A 134 -10.05 -6.68 10.65
N VAL A 135 -10.48 -6.89 9.41
CA VAL A 135 -11.75 -6.35 8.90
C VAL A 135 -12.95 -7.23 9.29
N LEU A 136 -12.79 -8.56 9.32
CA LEU A 136 -13.91 -9.49 9.49
C LEU A 136 -14.18 -9.84 10.96
N VAL A 137 -13.14 -9.90 11.81
CA VAL A 137 -13.28 -10.31 13.22
C VAL A 137 -13.90 -9.18 14.05
N PRO A 138 -15.06 -9.40 14.71
CA PRO A 138 -15.76 -8.35 15.47
C PRO A 138 -14.90 -7.71 16.57
N ALA A 139 -14.12 -8.51 17.31
CA ALA A 139 -13.23 -8.01 18.37
C ALA A 139 -12.15 -7.06 17.82
N SER A 140 -11.62 -7.35 16.62
CA SER A 140 -10.66 -6.49 15.94
C SER A 140 -11.31 -5.17 15.51
N ARG A 141 -12.50 -5.23 14.94
CA ARG A 141 -13.27 -4.03 14.57
C ARG A 141 -13.55 -3.14 15.76
N TRP A 142 -13.96 -3.73 16.89
CA TRP A 142 -14.16 -2.99 18.13
C TRP A 142 -12.88 -2.30 18.59
N TYR A 143 -11.76 -3.02 18.63
CA TYR A 143 -10.46 -2.45 18.98
C TYR A 143 -10.06 -1.28 18.08
N HIS A 144 -10.23 -1.42 16.77
CA HIS A 144 -9.86 -0.39 15.79
C HIS A 144 -10.93 0.71 15.63
N ARG A 145 -12.07 0.61 16.34
CA ARG A 145 -13.24 1.49 16.16
C ARG A 145 -13.65 1.61 14.67
N MET A 146 -13.75 0.48 14.01
CA MET A 146 -14.14 0.40 12.61
C MET A 146 -15.51 -0.21 12.46
N GLU A 147 -16.29 0.33 11.55
CA GLU A 147 -17.52 -0.28 11.05
C GLU A 147 -17.34 -0.74 9.61
N VAL A 148 -18.11 -1.74 9.21
CA VAL A 148 -18.07 -2.21 7.82
C VAL A 148 -18.58 -1.09 6.91
N PRO A 149 -17.81 -0.70 5.88
CA PRO A 149 -18.26 0.32 4.93
C PRO A 149 -19.52 -0.13 4.21
N PRO A 150 -20.39 0.81 3.79
CA PRO A 150 -21.47 0.52 2.87
C PRO A 150 -20.95 -0.18 1.60
N THR A 151 -21.80 -0.99 0.98
CA THR A 151 -21.37 -1.85 -0.15
C THR A 151 -20.80 -1.03 -1.31
N ASP A 152 -21.40 0.13 -1.62
CA ASP A 152 -20.95 1.05 -2.66
C ASP A 152 -19.55 1.61 -2.37
N VAL A 153 -19.30 2.05 -1.12
CA VAL A 153 -18.00 2.55 -0.68
C VAL A 153 -16.95 1.42 -0.66
N LEU A 154 -17.34 0.22 -0.22
CA LEU A 154 -16.44 -0.94 -0.24
C LEU A 154 -16.07 -1.33 -1.66
N VAL A 155 -17.02 -1.38 -2.58
CA VAL A 155 -16.77 -1.66 -4.00
C VAL A 155 -15.86 -0.59 -4.60
N ALA A 156 -16.15 0.69 -4.36
CA ALA A 156 -15.28 1.78 -4.82
C ALA A 156 -13.84 1.65 -4.27
N ALA A 157 -13.69 1.35 -2.99
CA ALA A 157 -12.39 1.13 -2.35
C ALA A 157 -11.61 -0.02 -3.00
N LEU A 158 -12.27 -1.14 -3.28
CA LEU A 158 -11.66 -2.31 -3.94
C LEU A 158 -11.30 -2.02 -5.40
N VAL A 159 -12.15 -1.32 -6.15
CA VAL A 159 -11.87 -0.93 -7.54
C VAL A 159 -10.69 0.04 -7.59
N ILE A 160 -10.68 1.06 -6.74
CA ILE A 160 -9.57 2.02 -6.66
C ILE A 160 -8.27 1.30 -6.29
N ALA A 161 -8.31 0.36 -5.33
CA ALA A 161 -7.15 -0.45 -4.97
C ALA A 161 -6.68 -1.31 -6.14
N ALA A 162 -7.57 -1.96 -6.87
CA ALA A 162 -7.23 -2.79 -8.03
C ALA A 162 -6.57 -1.97 -9.15
N VAL A 163 -7.13 -0.79 -9.47
CA VAL A 163 -6.54 0.14 -10.45
C VAL A 163 -5.17 0.62 -9.98
N GLY A 164 -5.04 1.00 -8.71
CA GLY A 164 -3.76 1.41 -8.12
C GLY A 164 -2.71 0.29 -8.17
N CYS A 165 -3.09 -0.96 -7.87
CA CYS A 165 -2.20 -2.12 -8.01
C CYS A 165 -1.74 -2.32 -9.46
N GLY A 166 -2.65 -2.15 -10.44
CA GLY A 166 -2.31 -2.21 -11.86
C GLY A 166 -1.31 -1.12 -12.27
N LEU A 167 -1.49 0.10 -11.81
CA LEU A 167 -0.56 1.21 -12.06
C LEU A 167 0.81 0.97 -11.43
N ILE A 168 0.87 0.46 -10.20
CA ILE A 168 2.14 0.08 -9.54
C ILE A 168 2.85 -1.03 -10.31
N GLU A 169 2.11 -2.03 -10.81
CA GLU A 169 2.66 -3.09 -11.67
C GLU A 169 3.24 -2.52 -12.96
N LEU A 170 2.53 -1.61 -13.61
CA LEU A 170 3.00 -0.93 -14.84
C LEU A 170 4.29 -0.15 -14.58
N ILE A 171 4.35 0.63 -13.50
CA ILE A 171 5.56 1.34 -13.08
C ILE A 171 6.73 0.36 -12.90
N HIS A 172 6.49 -0.78 -12.24
CA HIS A 172 7.51 -1.79 -12.05
C HIS A 172 8.02 -2.38 -13.37
N GLN A 173 7.11 -2.70 -14.30
CA GLN A 173 7.48 -3.23 -15.61
C GLN A 173 8.29 -2.24 -16.44
N VAL A 174 7.90 -0.96 -16.46
CA VAL A 174 8.62 0.11 -17.14
C VAL A 174 10.03 0.27 -16.52
N HIS A 175 10.10 0.29 -15.19
CA HIS A 175 11.37 0.39 -14.48
C HIS A 175 12.32 -0.79 -14.80
N ARG A 176 11.81 -2.02 -14.80
CA ARG A 176 12.59 -3.21 -15.19
C ARG A 176 13.12 -3.14 -16.61
N ARG A 177 12.29 -2.72 -17.57
CA ARG A 177 12.71 -2.57 -18.99
C ARG A 177 13.78 -1.50 -19.13
N HIS A 178 13.67 -0.39 -18.40
CA HIS A 178 14.69 0.66 -18.44
C HIS A 178 16.02 0.19 -17.87
N VAL A 179 16.02 -0.48 -16.72
CA VAL A 179 17.25 -1.04 -16.11
C VAL A 179 17.89 -2.08 -17.04
N ALA A 180 17.12 -2.97 -17.65
CA ALA A 180 17.63 -3.96 -18.60
C ALA A 180 18.31 -3.31 -19.82
N ARG A 181 17.74 -2.25 -20.38
CA ARG A 181 18.34 -1.49 -21.49
C ARG A 181 19.65 -0.81 -21.10
N MET A 182 19.71 -0.22 -19.89
CA MET A 182 20.92 0.42 -19.37
C MET A 182 22.06 -0.59 -19.20
N LEU A 183 21.77 -1.79 -18.70
CA LEU A 183 22.76 -2.85 -18.53
C LEU A 183 23.23 -3.41 -19.89
N ALA A 184 22.35 -3.56 -20.85
CA ALA A 184 22.71 -3.96 -22.21
C ALA A 184 23.62 -2.94 -22.91
N ALA A 185 23.39 -1.64 -22.71
CA ALA A 185 24.21 -0.57 -23.26
C ALA A 185 25.58 -0.43 -22.56
N ALA A 186 25.70 -0.84 -21.30
CA ALA A 186 26.95 -0.77 -20.54
C ALA A 186 27.84 -2.01 -20.73
N GLY A 187 27.33 -3.09 -21.30
CA GLY A 187 28.01 -4.33 -21.60
C GLY A 187 28.44 -4.47 -23.07
N ALA A 188 28.11 -3.50 -23.92
CA ALA A 188 28.57 -3.35 -25.29
C ALA A 188 29.62 -2.26 -25.38
#